data_9dcb7ee687fe13465f721be5b3e72b0e
#
_entry.id   9dcb7ee687fe13465f721be5b3e72b0e
#
_cell.length_a   1.000
_cell.length_b   1.000
_cell.length_c   1.000
_cell.angle_alpha   90.00
_cell.angle_beta   90.00
_cell.angle_gamma   90.00
#
_symmetry.space_group_name_H-M   'P 1'
#
loop_
_entity.id
_entity.type
_entity.pdbx_description
1 polymer ?
#
loop_
_entity_poly.entity_id
_entity_poly.type
_entity_poly.pdbx_seq_one_letter_code
_entity_poly.pdbx_strand_id
1 'polypeptide(L)'
;GLSEERIRANGYKSMPETERGRRLLADLLRSYGHELSGLPGFRTYYGEWTLSGPSGFLIPVRNKDGLIQGLKIRLDEVDAPNRKYRWLSSRGLPNGTRSYSWVHVTGDRSRKCAFLTEGPLKGDVASFLARDELFICIGGVNALHGLTDTIRALGVREVVEAMDMDQMTNPNVRKAVLAMRKEVQKVPAFAIQSTHGTPCKGVDDSLLSRAATM
;
A
#
# COMPACT_ATOMS: atom_id res chain seq x y z
N GLY A 1 -8.20 0.21 15.53
CA GLY A 1 -7.93 -0.45 14.29
C GLY A 1 -9.16 -0.62 13.41
N LEU A 2 -9.01 -1.43 12.37
CA LEU A 2 -10.09 -1.75 11.45
C LEU A 2 -11.09 -2.72 12.10
N SER A 3 -12.38 -2.58 11.75
CA SER A 3 -13.39 -3.59 12.08
C SER A 3 -13.16 -4.88 11.28
N GLU A 4 -13.69 -6.01 11.75
CA GLU A 4 -13.61 -7.28 11.01
C GLU A 4 -14.25 -7.19 9.62
N GLU A 5 -15.36 -6.48 9.51
CA GLU A 5 -16.03 -6.22 8.23
C GLU A 5 -15.09 -5.47 7.27
N ARG A 6 -14.43 -4.41 7.74
CA ARG A 6 -13.46 -3.64 6.93
C ARG A 6 -12.24 -4.49 6.55
N ILE A 7 -11.74 -5.34 7.45
CA ILE A 7 -10.64 -6.27 7.17
C ILE A 7 -11.02 -7.21 6.02
N ARG A 8 -12.24 -7.75 6.05
CA ARG A 8 -12.75 -8.63 4.98
C ARG A 8 -12.95 -7.87 3.67
N ALA A 9 -13.53 -6.67 3.72
CA ALA A 9 -13.76 -5.82 2.54
C ALA A 9 -12.44 -5.37 1.87
N ASN A 10 -11.42 -5.05 2.66
CA ASN A 10 -10.09 -4.72 2.15
C ASN A 10 -9.38 -5.93 1.54
N GLY A 11 -9.81 -7.17 1.88
CA GLY A 11 -9.29 -8.38 1.28
C GLY A 11 -7.95 -8.84 1.84
N TYR A 12 -7.63 -8.49 3.10
CA TYR A 12 -6.41 -8.99 3.75
C TYR A 12 -6.46 -10.51 3.93
N LYS A 13 -5.36 -11.18 3.65
CA LYS A 13 -5.21 -12.64 3.74
C LYS A 13 -3.82 -13.00 4.25
N SER A 14 -3.71 -14.10 4.98
CA SER A 14 -2.41 -14.65 5.34
C SER A 14 -1.75 -15.34 4.16
N MET A 15 -0.41 -15.28 4.10
CA MET A 15 0.35 -16.14 3.20
C MET A 15 0.13 -17.59 3.62
N PRO A 16 -0.09 -18.53 2.66
CA PRO A 16 -0.13 -19.94 2.98
C PRO A 16 1.23 -20.37 3.57
N GLU A 17 1.21 -21.00 4.74
CA GLU A 17 2.41 -21.35 5.51
C GLU A 17 3.22 -22.45 4.82
N THR A 18 2.52 -23.46 4.28
CA THR A 18 3.16 -24.65 3.69
C THR A 18 3.29 -24.55 2.18
N GLU A 19 4.35 -25.17 1.64
CA GLU A 19 4.52 -25.29 0.18
C GLU A 19 3.31 -25.99 -0.49
N ARG A 20 2.76 -27.01 0.18
CA ARG A 20 1.53 -27.67 -0.29
C ARG A 20 0.36 -26.69 -0.40
N GLY A 21 0.14 -25.84 0.60
CA GLY A 21 -0.92 -24.83 0.56
C GLY A 21 -0.72 -23.81 -0.55
N ARG A 22 0.52 -23.43 -0.82
CA ARG A 22 0.90 -22.50 -1.90
C ARG A 22 0.65 -23.09 -3.29
N ARG A 23 0.92 -24.38 -3.48
CA ARG A 23 0.59 -25.09 -4.72
C ARG A 23 -0.91 -25.24 -4.90
N LEU A 24 -1.63 -25.68 -3.86
CA LEU A 24 -3.08 -25.81 -3.90
C LEU A 24 -3.75 -24.48 -4.27
N LEU A 25 -3.27 -23.34 -3.76
CA LEU A 25 -3.77 -22.02 -4.16
C LEU A 25 -3.52 -21.74 -5.64
N ALA A 26 -2.31 -22.05 -6.14
CA ALA A 26 -1.98 -21.86 -7.55
C ALA A 26 -2.86 -22.74 -8.46
N ASP A 27 -3.06 -24.01 -8.10
CA ASP A 27 -3.91 -24.94 -8.83
C ASP A 27 -5.38 -24.51 -8.83
N LEU A 28 -5.87 -24.02 -7.68
CA LEU A 28 -7.22 -23.49 -7.55
C LEU A 28 -7.44 -22.30 -8.48
N LEU A 29 -6.51 -21.35 -8.51
CA LEU A 29 -6.62 -20.18 -9.40
C LEU A 29 -6.63 -20.60 -10.87
N ARG A 30 -5.76 -21.56 -11.26
CA ARG A 30 -5.73 -22.10 -12.62
C ARG A 30 -7.01 -22.86 -12.98
N SER A 31 -7.60 -23.59 -12.06
CA SER A 31 -8.89 -24.28 -12.29
C SER A 31 -10.05 -23.32 -12.52
N TYR A 32 -9.96 -22.09 -12.04
CA TYR A 32 -10.88 -21.00 -12.37
C TYR A 32 -10.52 -20.25 -13.66
N GLY A 33 -9.52 -20.72 -14.41
CA GLY A 33 -9.11 -20.13 -15.67
C GLY A 33 -8.17 -18.93 -15.54
N HIS A 34 -7.59 -18.69 -14.35
CA HIS A 34 -6.62 -17.61 -14.19
C HIS A 34 -5.24 -17.99 -14.71
N GLU A 35 -4.64 -17.11 -15.53
CA GLU A 35 -3.25 -17.22 -15.93
C GLU A 35 -2.34 -16.69 -14.83
N LEU A 36 -1.33 -17.48 -14.40
CA LEU A 36 -0.39 -17.11 -13.35
C LEU A 36 0.92 -16.53 -13.88
N SER A 37 1.19 -16.71 -15.17
CA SER A 37 2.33 -16.09 -15.83
C SER A 37 2.18 -14.57 -15.80
N GLY A 38 3.26 -13.86 -15.48
CA GLY A 38 3.21 -12.41 -15.34
C GLY A 38 2.66 -11.89 -14.02
N LEU A 39 2.12 -12.74 -13.14
CA LEU A 39 1.66 -12.32 -11.81
C LEU A 39 2.80 -12.35 -10.78
N PRO A 40 3.12 -11.21 -10.13
CA PRO A 40 4.13 -11.17 -9.08
C PRO A 40 3.80 -12.13 -7.92
N GLY A 41 4.82 -12.86 -7.48
CA GLY A 41 4.69 -13.85 -6.42
C GLY A 41 4.52 -15.28 -6.93
N PHE A 42 3.91 -15.47 -8.11
CA PHE A 42 3.83 -16.81 -8.70
C PHE A 42 5.09 -17.15 -9.49
N ARG A 43 5.46 -18.44 -9.44
CA ARG A 43 6.59 -19.02 -10.14
C ARG A 43 6.38 -20.49 -10.39
N THR A 44 7.23 -21.11 -11.21
CA THR A 44 7.28 -22.57 -11.30
C THR A 44 8.38 -23.15 -10.41
N TYR A 45 8.10 -24.34 -9.84
CA TYR A 45 9.04 -25.14 -9.07
C TYR A 45 8.84 -26.61 -9.43
N TYR A 46 9.86 -27.24 -9.99
CA TYR A 46 9.78 -28.57 -10.62
C TYR A 46 8.66 -28.70 -11.65
N GLY A 47 8.46 -27.64 -12.46
CA GLY A 47 7.42 -27.60 -13.49
C GLY A 47 6.02 -27.21 -13.01
N GLU A 48 5.76 -27.20 -11.71
CA GLU A 48 4.46 -26.87 -11.12
C GLU A 48 4.39 -25.42 -10.64
N TRP A 49 3.23 -24.78 -10.81
CA TRP A 49 3.01 -23.43 -10.31
C TRP A 49 2.87 -23.41 -8.77
N THR A 50 3.48 -22.44 -8.14
CA THR A 50 3.40 -22.17 -6.70
C THR A 50 3.49 -20.71 -6.39
N LEU A 51 3.02 -20.32 -5.19
CA LEU A 51 3.18 -18.96 -4.67
C LEU A 51 4.47 -18.88 -3.86
N SER A 52 5.30 -17.87 -4.11
CA SER A 52 6.57 -17.62 -3.43
C SER A 52 6.49 -16.36 -2.58
N GLY A 53 7.12 -16.38 -1.43
CA GLY A 53 7.21 -15.23 -0.53
C GLY A 53 7.41 -15.63 0.92
N PRO A 54 7.84 -14.70 1.78
CA PRO A 54 7.97 -14.92 3.23
C PRO A 54 6.61 -15.07 3.91
N SER A 55 6.61 -15.57 5.14
CA SER A 55 5.43 -15.59 6.01
C SER A 55 4.99 -14.17 6.37
N GLY A 56 3.69 -14.01 6.52
CA GLY A 56 3.09 -12.72 6.82
C GLY A 56 1.68 -12.58 6.27
N PHE A 57 1.09 -11.40 6.40
CA PHE A 57 -0.19 -11.15 5.77
C PHE A 57 -0.10 -10.23 4.55
N LEU A 58 -0.94 -10.54 3.57
CA LEU A 58 -1.03 -9.86 2.30
C LEU A 58 -1.93 -8.63 2.42
N ILE A 59 -1.43 -7.52 1.91
CA ILE A 59 -2.12 -6.23 1.87
C ILE A 59 -2.34 -5.89 0.39
N PRO A 60 -3.61 -5.90 -0.09
CA PRO A 60 -3.92 -5.50 -1.46
C PRO A 60 -3.58 -4.02 -1.69
N VAL A 61 -2.85 -3.76 -2.75
CA VAL A 61 -2.55 -2.41 -3.25
C VAL A 61 -3.47 -2.12 -4.42
N ARG A 62 -4.40 -1.19 -4.23
CA ARG A 62 -5.47 -0.90 -5.21
C ARG A 62 -5.19 0.38 -5.98
N ASN A 63 -5.55 0.39 -7.25
CA ASN A 63 -5.47 1.56 -8.11
C ASN A 63 -6.66 2.53 -7.91
N LYS A 64 -6.71 3.58 -8.71
CA LYS A 64 -7.80 4.58 -8.73
C LYS A 64 -9.19 3.97 -9.00
N ASP A 65 -9.25 2.83 -9.68
CA ASP A 65 -10.50 2.15 -10.04
C ASP A 65 -10.90 1.08 -8.99
N GLY A 66 -10.10 0.90 -7.93
CA GLY A 66 -10.32 -0.09 -6.88
C GLY A 66 -9.78 -1.49 -7.21
N LEU A 67 -9.18 -1.68 -8.38
CA LEU A 67 -8.61 -2.95 -8.79
C LEU A 67 -7.26 -3.21 -8.10
N ILE A 68 -7.02 -4.44 -7.70
CA ILE A 68 -5.74 -4.86 -7.12
C ILE A 68 -4.67 -4.85 -8.21
N GLN A 69 -3.62 -4.07 -8.02
CA GLN A 69 -2.48 -3.98 -8.94
C GLN A 69 -1.20 -4.58 -8.36
N GLY A 70 -1.21 -4.94 -7.09
CA GLY A 70 -0.10 -5.60 -6.43
C GLY A 70 -0.45 -5.97 -5.00
N LEU A 71 0.43 -6.74 -4.37
CA LEU A 71 0.30 -7.14 -2.97
C LEU A 71 1.57 -6.75 -2.21
N LYS A 72 1.39 -6.17 -1.03
CA LYS A 72 2.46 -6.06 -0.03
C LYS A 72 2.30 -7.16 1.02
N ILE A 73 3.41 -7.61 1.57
CA ILE A 73 3.44 -8.55 2.69
C ILE A 73 3.92 -7.78 3.91
N ARG A 74 3.14 -7.77 4.98
CA ARG A 74 3.68 -7.44 6.30
C ARG A 74 4.22 -8.72 6.90
N LEU A 75 5.52 -8.73 7.16
CA LEU A 75 6.23 -9.90 7.65
C LEU A 75 5.82 -10.22 9.09
N ASP A 76 5.69 -11.51 9.41
CA ASP A 76 5.49 -11.98 10.78
C ASP A 76 6.77 -11.83 11.59
N GLU A 77 7.92 -12.16 10.98
CA GLU A 77 9.23 -11.99 11.58
C GLU A 77 10.01 -10.90 10.87
N VAL A 78 10.63 -10.02 11.63
CA VAL A 78 11.33 -8.84 11.12
C VAL A 78 12.76 -8.85 11.62
N ASP A 79 13.70 -9.05 10.70
CA ASP A 79 15.15 -9.04 10.94
C ASP A 79 15.72 -7.62 11.18
N ALA A 80 15.01 -6.59 10.72
CA ALA A 80 15.38 -5.19 10.92
C ALA A 80 14.13 -4.28 10.91
N PRO A 81 14.07 -3.22 11.74
CA PRO A 81 12.91 -2.34 11.88
C PRO A 81 12.39 -1.73 10.58
N ASN A 82 13.27 -1.48 9.61
CA ASN A 82 12.95 -0.89 8.32
C ASN A 82 12.51 -1.92 7.25
N ARG A 83 12.41 -3.20 7.60
CA ARG A 83 12.07 -4.29 6.68
C ARG A 83 10.74 -4.97 6.99
N LYS A 84 9.85 -4.30 7.71
CA LYS A 84 8.53 -4.85 8.09
C LYS A 84 7.63 -5.21 6.91
N TYR A 85 7.86 -4.58 5.75
CA TYR A 85 7.03 -4.74 4.56
C TYR A 85 7.86 -5.09 3.34
N ARG A 86 7.37 -6.05 2.55
CA ARG A 86 7.94 -6.40 1.24
C ARG A 86 6.84 -6.43 0.18
N TRP A 87 7.19 -6.15 -1.06
CA TRP A 87 6.32 -6.45 -2.19
C TRP A 87 6.32 -7.95 -2.46
N LEU A 88 5.13 -8.52 -2.70
CA LEU A 88 5.02 -9.88 -3.21
C LEU A 88 5.63 -9.92 -4.61
N SER A 89 6.72 -10.66 -4.77
CA SER A 89 7.50 -10.71 -6.00
C SER A 89 8.20 -12.06 -6.13
N SER A 90 8.25 -12.59 -7.32
CA SER A 90 8.99 -13.81 -7.67
C SER A 90 10.14 -13.54 -8.65
N ARG A 91 10.59 -12.27 -8.74
CA ARG A 91 11.71 -11.87 -9.61
C ARG A 91 12.94 -12.75 -9.40
N GLY A 92 13.52 -13.23 -10.51
CA GLY A 92 14.73 -14.06 -10.49
C GLY A 92 14.46 -15.55 -10.24
N LEU A 93 13.20 -15.95 -10.05
CA LEU A 93 12.78 -17.35 -9.95
C LEU A 93 12.23 -17.84 -11.30
N PRO A 94 12.22 -19.17 -11.56
CA PRO A 94 11.71 -19.73 -12.82
C PRO A 94 10.27 -19.28 -13.10
N ASN A 95 10.02 -18.71 -14.27
CA ASN A 95 8.75 -18.06 -14.67
C ASN A 95 8.22 -17.00 -13.70
N GLY A 96 9.10 -16.47 -12.85
CA GLY A 96 8.76 -15.48 -11.85
C GLY A 96 8.68 -14.05 -12.41
N THR A 97 7.88 -13.22 -11.76
CA THR A 97 7.60 -11.85 -12.17
C THR A 97 7.95 -10.86 -11.06
N ARG A 98 8.56 -9.73 -11.45
CA ARG A 98 8.86 -8.62 -10.51
C ARG A 98 7.58 -7.87 -10.14
N SER A 99 7.50 -7.41 -8.91
CA SER A 99 6.53 -6.39 -8.50
C SER A 99 7.09 -4.98 -8.72
N TYR A 100 6.18 -4.00 -8.81
CA TYR A 100 6.50 -2.58 -8.83
C TYR A 100 5.99 -1.91 -7.55
N SER A 101 6.54 -0.74 -7.24
CA SER A 101 6.07 0.09 -6.13
C SER A 101 4.89 0.95 -6.57
N TRP A 102 3.71 0.36 -6.51
CA TRP A 102 2.47 1.01 -6.89
C TRP A 102 1.97 1.99 -5.83
N VAL A 103 1.27 3.02 -6.28
CA VAL A 103 0.49 3.91 -5.43
C VAL A 103 -0.82 3.21 -5.04
N HIS A 104 -1.19 3.25 -3.77
CA HIS A 104 -2.45 2.69 -3.28
C HIS A 104 -3.49 3.78 -3.07
N VAL A 105 -4.73 3.52 -3.48
CA VAL A 105 -5.87 4.44 -3.31
C VAL A 105 -6.93 3.76 -2.46
N THR A 106 -7.35 4.45 -1.39
CA THR A 106 -8.40 3.97 -0.48
C THR A 106 -9.31 5.14 -0.07
N GLY A 107 -10.53 4.82 0.36
CA GLY A 107 -11.56 5.81 0.69
C GLY A 107 -12.44 6.21 -0.50
N ASP A 108 -13.20 7.28 -0.31
CA ASP A 108 -14.16 7.80 -1.30
C ASP A 108 -13.43 8.53 -2.45
N ARG A 109 -13.39 7.90 -3.62
CA ARG A 109 -12.72 8.39 -4.83
C ARG A 109 -13.41 9.58 -5.48
N SER A 110 -14.60 9.95 -5.05
CA SER A 110 -15.32 11.15 -5.54
C SER A 110 -14.80 12.44 -4.91
N ARG A 111 -14.06 12.34 -3.81
CA ARG A 111 -13.49 13.49 -3.08
C ARG A 111 -12.51 14.27 -3.95
N LYS A 112 -12.50 15.59 -3.77
CA LYS A 112 -11.57 16.50 -4.48
C LYS A 112 -10.37 16.92 -3.63
N CYS A 113 -10.37 16.56 -2.36
CA CYS A 113 -9.24 16.63 -1.45
C CYS A 113 -8.77 15.22 -1.14
N ALA A 114 -7.45 14.98 -1.17
CA ALA A 114 -6.85 13.69 -0.86
C ALA A 114 -5.73 13.84 0.17
N PHE A 115 -5.68 12.91 1.11
CA PHE A 115 -4.57 12.81 2.05
C PHE A 115 -3.46 11.94 1.46
N LEU A 116 -2.22 12.44 1.45
CA LEU A 116 -1.06 11.71 0.95
C LEU A 116 -0.25 11.17 2.11
N THR A 117 -0.15 9.85 2.20
CA THR A 117 0.56 9.17 3.30
C THR A 117 1.48 8.05 2.81
N GLU A 118 2.28 7.50 3.71
CA GLU A 118 3.14 6.35 3.45
C GLU A 118 2.49 5.04 3.88
N GLY A 119 2.49 4.07 2.97
CA GLY A 119 2.08 2.69 3.24
C GLY A 119 0.58 2.41 3.11
N PRO A 120 0.21 1.35 2.35
CA PRO A 120 -1.19 1.01 2.10
C PRO A 120 -2.00 0.74 3.37
N LEU A 121 -1.46 -0.07 4.30
CA LEU A 121 -2.16 -0.41 5.55
C LEU A 121 -2.47 0.82 6.40
N LYS A 122 -1.51 1.77 6.49
CA LYS A 122 -1.71 3.02 7.21
C LYS A 122 -2.84 3.83 6.59
N GLY A 123 -2.84 3.96 5.26
CA GLY A 123 -3.90 4.65 4.55
C GLY A 123 -5.27 4.00 4.73
N ASP A 124 -5.35 2.67 4.70
CA ASP A 124 -6.60 1.94 4.94
C ASP A 124 -7.16 2.21 6.34
N VAL A 125 -6.30 2.19 7.37
CA VAL A 125 -6.69 2.50 8.75
C VAL A 125 -7.11 3.96 8.88
N ALA A 126 -6.31 4.88 8.34
CA ALA A 126 -6.58 6.31 8.42
C ALA A 126 -7.87 6.69 7.68
N SER A 127 -8.10 6.16 6.48
CA SER A 127 -9.34 6.37 5.71
C SER A 127 -10.57 5.89 6.49
N PHE A 128 -10.51 4.68 7.07
CA PHE A 128 -11.59 4.13 7.87
C PHE A 128 -11.91 5.02 9.08
N LEU A 129 -10.90 5.44 9.84
CA LEU A 129 -11.06 6.31 11.01
C LEU A 129 -11.51 7.73 10.65
N ALA A 130 -11.17 8.20 9.46
CA ALA A 130 -11.57 9.49 8.91
C ALA A 130 -12.88 9.42 8.09
N ARG A 131 -13.74 8.42 8.32
CA ARG A 131 -15.05 8.27 7.66
C ARG A 131 -14.94 8.22 6.14
N ASP A 132 -14.06 7.35 5.65
CA ASP A 132 -13.77 7.12 4.24
C ASP A 132 -13.25 8.34 3.47
N GLU A 133 -12.53 9.25 4.13
CA GLU A 133 -11.75 10.27 3.42
C GLU A 133 -10.79 9.62 2.43
N LEU A 134 -10.55 10.29 1.30
CA LEU A 134 -9.68 9.80 0.23
C LEU A 134 -8.21 9.83 0.68
N PHE A 135 -7.56 8.69 0.66
CA PHE A 135 -6.12 8.55 0.87
C PHE A 135 -5.42 8.02 -0.37
N ILE A 136 -4.31 8.66 -0.72
CA ILE A 136 -3.35 8.22 -1.74
C ILE A 136 -2.08 7.83 -0.99
N CYS A 137 -1.67 6.55 -1.08
CA CYS A 137 -0.59 6.01 -0.26
C CYS A 137 0.57 5.60 -1.15
N ILE A 138 1.75 6.19 -0.92
CA ILE A 138 2.97 5.78 -1.61
C ILE A 138 3.56 4.53 -0.95
N GLY A 139 4.18 3.67 -1.76
CA GLY A 139 4.72 2.39 -1.29
C GLY A 139 5.99 2.50 -0.43
N GLY A 140 6.49 3.69 -0.23
CA GLY A 140 7.67 4.14 0.49
C GLY A 140 8.06 5.50 -0.06
N VAL A 141 8.78 6.30 0.71
CA VAL A 141 9.10 7.71 0.40
C VAL A 141 9.76 7.96 -0.96
N ASN A 142 10.39 6.94 -1.55
CA ASN A 142 10.99 7.00 -2.89
C ASN A 142 10.14 6.35 -3.99
N ALA A 143 8.93 5.86 -3.66
CA ALA A 143 8.07 5.11 -4.57
C ALA A 143 6.97 6.02 -5.15
N LEU A 144 7.37 6.99 -5.96
CA LEU A 144 6.49 8.03 -6.52
C LEU A 144 5.92 7.68 -7.90
N HIS A 145 6.24 6.48 -8.43
CA HIS A 145 5.78 6.06 -9.75
C HIS A 145 4.25 6.02 -9.82
N GLY A 146 3.68 6.73 -10.79
CA GLY A 146 2.23 6.82 -10.99
C GLY A 146 1.48 7.75 -10.02
N LEU A 147 2.16 8.46 -9.10
CA LEU A 147 1.50 9.36 -8.16
C LEU A 147 0.77 10.50 -8.86
N THR A 148 1.47 11.23 -9.73
CA THR A 148 0.91 12.36 -10.49
C THR A 148 -0.26 11.93 -11.38
N ASP A 149 -0.13 10.78 -12.05
CA ASP A 149 -1.18 10.26 -12.92
C ASP A 149 -2.41 9.82 -12.12
N THR A 150 -2.19 9.22 -10.95
CA THR A 150 -3.27 8.84 -10.02
C THR A 150 -4.04 10.08 -9.54
N ILE A 151 -3.34 11.13 -9.12
CA ILE A 151 -3.94 12.39 -8.66
C ILE A 151 -4.77 13.03 -9.77
N ARG A 152 -4.22 13.14 -10.99
CA ARG A 152 -4.94 13.67 -12.17
C ARG A 152 -6.18 12.86 -12.51
N ALA A 153 -6.04 11.54 -12.56
CA ALA A 153 -7.13 10.65 -12.93
C ALA A 153 -8.30 10.65 -11.94
N LEU A 154 -8.03 10.88 -10.64
CA LEU A 154 -9.05 11.07 -9.60
C LEU A 154 -9.68 12.48 -9.64
N GLY A 155 -9.10 13.41 -10.39
CA GLY A 155 -9.56 14.81 -10.44
C GLY A 155 -9.45 15.51 -9.09
N VAL A 156 -8.45 15.10 -8.28
CA VAL A 156 -8.12 15.74 -6.99
C VAL A 156 -7.62 17.16 -7.24
N ARG A 157 -8.06 18.10 -6.42
CA ARG A 157 -7.71 19.54 -6.52
C ARG A 157 -6.85 20.01 -5.36
N GLU A 158 -6.87 19.25 -4.26
CA GLU A 158 -6.12 19.56 -3.05
C GLU A 158 -5.48 18.28 -2.51
N VAL A 159 -4.22 18.38 -2.09
CA VAL A 159 -3.54 17.28 -1.38
C VAL A 159 -3.10 17.79 -0.02
N VAL A 160 -3.50 17.05 1.00
CA VAL A 160 -3.05 17.23 2.37
C VAL A 160 -1.91 16.25 2.64
N GLU A 161 -0.73 16.75 2.95
CA GLU A 161 0.41 15.93 3.33
C GLU A 161 0.21 15.35 4.74
N ALA A 162 0.06 14.04 4.82
CA ALA A 162 -0.13 13.28 6.04
C ALA A 162 0.99 12.22 6.24
N MET A 163 2.23 12.64 5.98
CA MET A 163 3.42 11.81 6.11
C MET A 163 3.83 11.65 7.58
N ASP A 164 4.63 10.60 7.86
CA ASP A 164 5.15 10.36 9.20
C ASP A 164 6.02 11.50 9.70
N MET A 165 5.95 11.77 10.98
CA MET A 165 6.73 12.84 11.65
C MET A 165 8.23 12.57 11.68
N ASP A 166 8.70 11.37 11.29
CA ASP A 166 10.12 11.03 11.11
C ASP A 166 10.84 11.99 10.16
N GLN A 167 10.11 12.68 9.26
CA GLN A 167 10.67 13.73 8.40
C GLN A 167 11.33 14.87 9.18
N MET A 168 10.95 15.08 10.43
CA MET A 168 11.52 16.13 11.28
C MET A 168 12.92 15.78 11.76
N THR A 169 13.22 14.49 11.95
CA THR A 169 14.46 14.00 12.56
C THR A 169 15.36 13.24 11.59
N ASN A 170 14.82 12.67 10.51
CA ASN A 170 15.54 11.84 9.56
C ASN A 170 15.79 12.59 8.24
N PRO A 171 17.05 12.97 7.91
CA PRO A 171 17.38 13.71 6.69
C PRO A 171 16.99 12.99 5.39
N ASN A 172 17.05 11.64 5.36
CA ASN A 172 16.67 10.86 4.20
C ASN A 172 15.16 10.91 3.96
N VAL A 173 14.37 10.83 5.02
CA VAL A 173 12.90 10.97 4.95
C VAL A 173 12.55 12.39 4.48
N ARG A 174 13.20 13.42 5.05
CA ARG A 174 13.02 14.82 4.63
C ARG A 174 13.30 15.02 3.14
N LYS A 175 14.40 14.47 2.63
CA LYS A 175 14.75 14.55 1.20
C LYS A 175 13.68 13.91 0.32
N ALA A 176 13.16 12.78 0.73
CA ALA A 176 12.14 12.05 -0.01
C ALA A 176 10.77 12.75 0.02
N VAL A 177 10.39 13.36 1.13
CA VAL A 177 9.18 14.20 1.22
C VAL A 177 9.31 15.42 0.31
N LEU A 178 10.49 16.06 0.23
CA LEU A 178 10.73 17.17 -0.70
C LEU A 178 10.63 16.72 -2.17
N ALA A 179 11.11 15.52 -2.51
CA ALA A 179 10.96 14.96 -3.85
C ALA A 179 9.48 14.68 -4.18
N MET A 180 8.73 14.16 -3.23
CA MET A 180 7.29 13.95 -3.35
C MET A 180 6.53 15.27 -3.57
N ARG A 181 6.84 16.32 -2.81
CA ARG A 181 6.24 17.66 -3.02
C ARG A 181 6.48 18.18 -4.42
N LYS A 182 7.71 18.05 -4.94
CA LYS A 182 8.05 18.42 -6.33
C LYS A 182 7.26 17.60 -7.35
N GLU A 183 7.01 16.33 -7.08
CA GLU A 183 6.22 15.47 -7.96
C GLU A 183 4.76 15.90 -7.99
N VAL A 184 4.19 16.16 -6.82
CA VAL A 184 2.80 16.63 -6.66
C VAL A 184 2.59 18.00 -7.30
N GLN A 185 3.54 18.92 -7.19
CA GLN A 185 3.49 20.26 -7.81
C GLN A 185 3.44 20.25 -9.35
N LYS A 186 3.73 19.14 -10.00
CA LYS A 186 3.55 19.00 -11.47
C LYS A 186 2.08 18.92 -11.89
N VAL A 187 1.15 18.81 -10.95
CA VAL A 187 -0.28 18.83 -11.23
C VAL A 187 -0.77 20.27 -11.12
N PRO A 188 -1.36 20.89 -12.18
CA PRO A 188 -1.89 22.23 -12.15
C PRO A 188 -3.02 22.39 -11.12
N ALA A 189 -3.13 23.56 -10.51
CA ALA A 189 -4.17 23.94 -9.55
C ALA A 189 -4.12 23.20 -8.21
N PHE A 190 -2.91 23.00 -7.68
CA PHE A 190 -2.66 22.19 -6.50
C PHE A 190 -2.37 23.05 -5.26
N ALA A 191 -3.13 22.87 -4.19
CA ALA A 191 -2.78 23.35 -2.85
C ALA A 191 -2.19 22.16 -2.04
N ILE A 192 -1.01 22.34 -1.46
CA ILE A 192 -0.43 21.39 -0.51
C ILE A 192 -0.59 21.98 0.87
N GLN A 193 -1.38 21.32 1.71
CA GLN A 193 -1.42 21.61 3.14
C GLN A 193 -0.59 20.55 3.87
N SER A 194 0.14 20.97 4.88
CA SER A 194 0.94 20.07 5.72
C SER A 194 0.28 19.92 7.08
N THR A 195 0.06 18.69 7.51
CA THR A 195 -0.42 18.38 8.85
C THR A 195 0.79 18.42 9.81
N HIS A 196 1.04 19.57 10.44
CA HIS A 196 2.09 19.70 11.44
C HIS A 196 1.50 19.70 12.85
N GLY A 197 2.23 19.16 13.80
CA GLY A 197 2.00 19.39 15.23
C GLY A 197 1.17 18.34 15.96
N THR A 198 1.07 17.10 15.46
CA THR A 198 0.52 16.02 16.29
C THR A 198 1.67 15.32 17.06
N PRO A 199 1.46 14.93 18.34
CA PRO A 199 2.45 14.17 19.11
C PRO A 199 2.60 12.72 18.62
N CYS A 200 1.72 12.27 17.71
CA CYS A 200 1.71 10.93 17.14
C CYS A 200 2.64 10.82 15.95
N LYS A 201 3.22 9.63 15.72
CA LYS A 201 4.15 9.37 14.62
C LYS A 201 3.47 9.44 13.27
N GLY A 202 2.31 8.81 13.12
CA GLY A 202 1.57 8.70 11.88
C GLY A 202 0.16 9.27 11.97
N VAL A 203 -0.47 9.47 10.83
CA VAL A 203 -1.85 9.98 10.73
C VAL A 203 -2.87 8.99 11.31
N ASP A 204 -2.65 7.70 11.15
CA ASP A 204 -3.46 6.62 11.71
C ASP A 204 -3.39 6.61 13.25
N ASP A 205 -2.20 6.77 13.82
CA ASP A 205 -2.00 6.88 15.28
C ASP A 205 -2.71 8.11 15.84
N SER A 206 -2.64 9.24 15.14
CA SER A 206 -3.31 10.49 15.53
C SER A 206 -4.83 10.35 15.54
N LEU A 207 -5.41 9.69 14.51
CA LEU A 207 -6.84 9.46 14.42
C LEU A 207 -7.32 8.44 15.46
N LEU A 208 -6.56 7.38 15.73
CA LEU A 208 -6.84 6.41 16.80
C LEU A 208 -6.87 7.08 18.17
N SER A 209 -5.90 7.93 18.47
CA SER A 209 -5.82 8.68 19.72
C SER A 209 -7.07 9.57 19.93
N ARG A 210 -7.54 10.24 18.91
CA ARG A 210 -8.76 11.07 18.97
C ARG A 210 -10.04 10.23 19.15
N ALA A 211 -10.14 9.10 18.47
CA ALA A 211 -11.29 8.20 18.60
C ALA A 211 -11.40 7.55 19.98
N ALA A 212 -10.29 7.37 20.69
CA ALA A 212 -10.27 6.85 22.07
C ALA A 212 -10.65 7.88 23.13
N THR A 213 -10.69 9.17 22.79
CA THR A 213 -10.97 10.30 23.70
C THR A 213 -12.41 10.80 23.57
N MET A 214 -13.17 10.29 22.62
CA MET A 214 -14.60 10.57 22.39
C MET A 214 -15.49 9.45 22.93
#